data_ba3966a0486f90bab5e0716040c9e2dc
#
_entry.id   ba3966a0486f90bab5e0716040c9e2dc
#
_cell.length_a   1.000
_cell.length_b   1.000
_cell.length_c   1.000
_cell.angle_alpha   90.00
_cell.angle_beta   90.00
_cell.angle_gamma   90.00
#
_symmetry.space_group_name_H-M   'P 1'
#
loop_
_entity.id
_entity.type
_entity.pdbx_description
1 polymer ?
#
loop_
_entity_poly.entity_id
_entity_poly.type
_entity_poly.pdbx_seq_one_letter_code
_entity_poly.pdbx_strand_id
1 'polypeptide(L)'
;MAAALPAAAGAAQTTTPDPPDPIHRVTVSIRSTADVVRISLARPGILIRAEARRSRGERLAKLQRFGRGPLVLARRPDAGRARATFVVALTPRDAARARFRVRTEGPGTAVVRIRNANAQPAHPVASLRLTAPGTRRLVVPTARLADGGPVPGTEPLPPRVLAFYYPWYQVGDWAGEMPIAADNMNPTPYDSADPDAIDRHIQQATGAGIDGFIVSWWGRDTSWDANVVALEERIPPGFTFALYLEMFSPAFRNEADLVREIDHAFDTHGASEHYLRIGGRPVLYVFSSHNVFQEVGTVGRTPRYQEIWRRVLDALARQGHDPLVIGEGRPFDVEDFGVFDGMHVYGTEDPAITPARNRQMALTARAWAAVHGGDRKIWGASIIPGYDDRHIPGRKPDYFPRLDGTLYESQWASATASHADQALIVSFNEWMETTNIEPNAEWGDRYLGLTAVLAARFRDR
;
A
#
# COMPACT_ATOMS: atom_id res chain seq x y z
N MET A 1 32.19 -37.74 26.61
CA MET A 1 32.83 -36.95 25.55
C MET A 1 31.77 -36.09 24.91
N ALA A 2 31.67 -34.82 25.32
CA ALA A 2 30.70 -33.87 24.77
C ALA A 2 31.38 -33.18 23.56
N ALA A 3 30.79 -33.35 22.38
CA ALA A 3 31.21 -32.67 21.18
C ALA A 3 30.66 -31.26 21.16
N ALA A 4 31.52 -30.27 21.19
CA ALA A 4 31.17 -28.87 21.04
C ALA A 4 30.77 -28.59 19.58
N LEU A 5 29.58 -28.03 19.38
CA LEU A 5 29.14 -27.43 18.11
C LEU A 5 29.91 -26.14 17.86
N PRO A 6 30.37 -25.87 16.64
CA PRO A 6 31.02 -24.60 16.32
C PRO A 6 29.99 -23.48 16.22
N ALA A 7 30.20 -22.43 16.97
CA ALA A 7 29.50 -21.16 16.84
C ALA A 7 29.86 -20.49 15.51
N ALA A 8 28.95 -20.56 14.54
CA ALA A 8 29.01 -19.73 13.33
C ALA A 8 28.18 -18.47 13.55
N ALA A 9 28.69 -17.54 14.36
CA ALA A 9 28.18 -16.18 14.41
C ALA A 9 28.90 -15.37 13.33
N GLY A 10 28.40 -15.45 12.11
CA GLY A 10 28.66 -14.40 11.12
C GLY A 10 27.88 -13.16 11.54
N ALA A 11 28.56 -12.18 12.14
CA ALA A 11 28.01 -10.86 12.39
C ALA A 11 27.57 -10.27 11.06
N ALA A 12 26.24 -10.31 10.77
CA ALA A 12 25.68 -9.53 9.70
C ALA A 12 26.00 -8.05 10.00
N GLN A 13 26.81 -7.44 9.14
CA GLN A 13 27.10 -6.02 9.20
C GLN A 13 25.78 -5.29 9.22
N THR A 14 25.48 -4.59 10.31
CA THR A 14 24.36 -3.67 10.45
C THR A 14 24.63 -2.46 9.58
N THR A 15 24.40 -2.58 8.28
CA THR A 15 24.34 -1.41 7.41
C THR A 15 23.05 -0.68 7.75
N THR A 16 23.15 0.50 8.34
CA THR A 16 22.02 1.43 8.42
C THR A 16 21.40 1.55 7.02
N PRO A 17 20.07 1.43 6.88
CA PRO A 17 19.43 1.60 5.59
C PRO A 17 19.78 2.97 5.01
N ASP A 18 19.93 3.03 3.69
CA ASP A 18 20.11 4.31 3.00
C ASP A 18 18.95 5.25 3.35
N PRO A 19 19.20 6.55 3.53
CA PRO A 19 18.13 7.51 3.80
C PRO A 19 17.10 7.48 2.66
N PRO A 20 15.82 7.81 2.95
CA PRO A 20 14.77 7.78 1.94
C PRO A 20 15.10 8.72 0.80
N ASP A 21 14.97 8.24 -0.44
CA ASP A 21 15.18 9.05 -1.65
C ASP A 21 14.38 10.36 -1.57
N PRO A 22 14.99 11.55 -1.66
CA PRO A 22 14.28 12.82 -1.66
C PRO A 22 13.41 12.95 -2.92
N ILE A 23 12.23 13.54 -2.78
CA ILE A 23 11.28 13.71 -3.88
C ILE A 23 11.35 15.14 -4.39
N HIS A 24 11.59 15.30 -5.70
CA HIS A 24 11.60 16.57 -6.40
C HIS A 24 10.42 16.68 -7.34
N ARG A 25 9.85 17.88 -7.46
CA ARG A 25 8.75 18.17 -8.35
C ARG A 25 9.22 18.96 -9.56
N VAL A 26 8.93 18.47 -10.74
CA VAL A 26 9.19 19.18 -11.99
C VAL A 26 7.90 19.43 -12.77
N THR A 27 7.84 20.55 -13.46
CA THR A 27 6.76 20.87 -14.40
C THR A 27 7.25 20.67 -15.81
N VAL A 28 6.54 19.88 -16.59
CA VAL A 28 6.81 19.67 -18.01
C VAL A 28 5.75 20.41 -18.82
N SER A 29 6.19 21.36 -19.63
CA SER A 29 5.31 22.12 -20.52
C SER A 29 5.60 21.80 -21.96
N ILE A 30 4.55 21.62 -22.75
CA ILE A 30 4.59 21.35 -24.20
C ILE A 30 3.90 22.52 -24.91
N ARG A 31 4.51 23.00 -25.97
CA ARG A 31 3.88 23.88 -26.95
C ARG A 31 4.13 23.29 -28.34
N SER A 32 3.10 23.09 -29.13
CA SER A 32 3.24 22.43 -30.44
C SER A 32 2.34 23.06 -31.49
N THR A 33 2.89 23.16 -32.70
CA THR A 33 2.15 23.35 -33.95
C THR A 33 2.11 22.06 -34.76
N ALA A 34 2.83 21.00 -34.36
CA ALA A 34 2.73 19.67 -34.97
C ALA A 34 1.36 19.04 -34.65
N ASP A 35 0.91 18.15 -35.53
CA ASP A 35 -0.42 17.55 -35.42
C ASP A 35 -0.55 16.69 -34.17
N VAL A 36 0.49 15.92 -33.84
CA VAL A 36 0.52 15.08 -32.64
C VAL A 36 1.88 15.15 -31.99
N VAL A 37 1.89 15.27 -30.65
CA VAL A 37 3.08 15.09 -29.81
C VAL A 37 2.81 13.98 -28.81
N ARG A 38 3.67 12.97 -28.82
CA ARG A 38 3.65 11.87 -27.85
C ARG A 38 4.84 11.99 -26.92
N ILE A 39 4.59 11.97 -25.62
CA ILE A 39 5.66 11.92 -24.61
C ILE A 39 5.48 10.63 -23.81
N SER A 40 6.50 9.81 -23.79
CA SER A 40 6.58 8.63 -22.95
C SER A 40 7.76 8.74 -22.00
N LEU A 41 7.54 8.29 -20.77
CA LEU A 41 8.58 8.08 -19.77
C LEU A 41 8.95 6.60 -19.76
N ALA A 42 10.22 6.33 -20.01
CA ALA A 42 10.69 4.96 -20.09
C ALA A 42 11.02 4.38 -18.71
N ARG A 43 10.12 4.40 -17.73
CA ARG A 43 10.10 3.50 -16.55
C ARG A 43 8.93 3.75 -15.61
N PRO A 44 8.39 2.70 -14.95
CA PRO A 44 7.42 2.82 -13.87
C PRO A 44 8.10 3.42 -12.61
N GLY A 45 7.35 4.10 -11.78
CA GLY A 45 7.83 4.69 -10.51
C GLY A 45 7.77 6.21 -10.46
N ILE A 46 7.34 6.87 -11.53
CA ILE A 46 7.23 8.32 -11.59
C ILE A 46 5.75 8.69 -11.54
N LEU A 47 5.37 9.43 -10.51
CA LEU A 47 4.01 9.92 -10.37
C LEU A 47 3.82 11.15 -11.28
N ILE A 48 2.80 11.11 -12.14
CA ILE A 48 2.51 12.17 -13.09
C ILE A 48 1.07 12.64 -12.93
N ARG A 49 0.87 13.94 -12.75
CA ARG A 49 -0.42 14.60 -12.96
C ARG A 49 -0.37 15.47 -14.19
N ALA A 50 -1.23 15.22 -15.17
CA ALA A 50 -1.39 16.10 -16.29
C ALA A 50 -2.53 17.08 -16.05
N GLU A 51 -2.23 18.37 -16.18
CA GLU A 51 -3.20 19.44 -16.26
C GLU A 51 -3.20 19.97 -17.69
N ALA A 52 -4.30 19.73 -18.40
CA ALA A 52 -4.55 20.44 -19.64
C ALA A 52 -5.18 21.78 -19.32
N ARG A 53 -4.44 22.86 -19.47
CA ARG A 53 -5.10 24.17 -19.64
C ARG A 53 -5.69 24.22 -21.04
N ARG A 54 -7.03 24.16 -21.12
CA ARG A 54 -7.76 24.32 -22.37
C ARG A 54 -7.49 25.72 -22.92
N SER A 55 -6.71 25.80 -23.98
CA SER A 55 -6.89 26.89 -24.95
C SER A 55 -7.89 26.38 -26.02
N ARG A 56 -8.71 27.26 -26.61
CA ARG A 56 -9.65 26.89 -27.67
C ARG A 56 -8.94 26.04 -28.71
N GLY A 57 -9.39 24.77 -28.89
CA GLY A 57 -8.87 23.88 -29.92
C GLY A 57 -8.00 22.72 -29.45
N GLU A 58 -7.76 22.51 -28.16
CA GLU A 58 -6.93 21.42 -27.64
C GLU A 58 -7.77 20.24 -27.17
N ARG A 59 -7.45 19.06 -27.66
CA ARG A 59 -7.98 17.78 -27.16
C ARG A 59 -6.83 17.02 -26.50
N LEU A 60 -6.87 16.88 -25.19
CA LEU A 60 -6.09 15.85 -24.51
C LEU A 60 -6.82 14.53 -24.74
N ALA A 61 -6.22 13.65 -25.48
CA ALA A 61 -6.62 12.26 -25.44
C ALA A 61 -6.35 11.74 -24.01
N LYS A 62 -7.35 11.04 -23.43
CA LYS A 62 -7.32 10.50 -22.07
C LYS A 62 -5.91 10.12 -21.65
N LEU A 63 -5.45 10.65 -20.51
CA LEU A 63 -4.31 10.11 -19.78
C LEU A 63 -4.49 8.60 -19.65
N GLN A 64 -3.70 7.88 -20.40
CA GLN A 64 -3.62 6.45 -20.19
C GLN A 64 -2.76 6.20 -18.97
N ARG A 65 -3.25 5.29 -18.14
CA ARG A 65 -2.72 4.79 -16.87
C ARG A 65 -1.23 5.03 -16.65
N PHE A 66 -0.89 5.49 -15.45
CA PHE A 66 0.47 5.57 -14.92
C PHE A 66 1.36 4.39 -15.38
N GLY A 67 2.51 4.71 -15.98
CA GLY A 67 3.51 3.72 -16.41
C GLY A 67 3.23 2.95 -17.70
N ARG A 68 2.05 3.07 -18.31
CA ARG A 68 1.71 2.34 -19.53
C ARG A 68 1.15 3.26 -20.61
N GLY A 69 2.01 3.73 -21.48
CA GLY A 69 1.65 4.46 -22.69
C GLY A 69 2.13 5.92 -22.72
N PRO A 70 2.21 6.53 -23.90
CA PRO A 70 2.60 7.93 -24.05
C PRO A 70 1.46 8.87 -23.69
N LEU A 71 1.81 10.03 -23.12
CA LEU A 71 0.95 11.21 -23.13
C LEU A 71 0.82 11.70 -24.57
N VAL A 72 -0.40 11.85 -25.06
CA VAL A 72 -0.66 12.26 -26.42
C VAL A 72 -1.33 13.63 -26.43
N LEU A 73 -0.67 14.63 -27.01
CA LEU A 73 -1.21 15.93 -27.29
C LEU A 73 -1.50 16.02 -28.79
N ALA A 74 -2.78 15.99 -29.17
CA ALA A 74 -3.21 16.16 -30.54
C ALA A 74 -3.71 17.58 -30.77
N ARG A 75 -3.25 18.20 -31.86
CA ARG A 75 -3.74 19.51 -32.31
C ARG A 75 -5.05 19.30 -33.09
N ARG A 76 -6.04 20.15 -32.87
CA ARG A 76 -7.21 20.18 -33.74
C ARG A 76 -6.87 20.84 -35.08
N PRO A 77 -7.51 20.43 -36.18
CA PRO A 77 -7.23 20.98 -37.52
C PRO A 77 -7.40 22.51 -37.60
N ASP A 78 -8.34 23.07 -36.81
CA ASP A 78 -8.70 24.48 -36.74
C ASP A 78 -7.89 25.27 -35.73
N ALA A 79 -7.01 24.62 -34.97
CA ALA A 79 -6.22 25.26 -33.92
C ALA A 79 -4.80 25.58 -34.37
N GLY A 80 -4.39 26.80 -34.18
CA GLY A 80 -3.04 27.25 -34.54
C GLY A 80 -1.93 26.58 -33.66
N ARG A 81 -2.23 26.25 -32.41
CA ARG A 81 -1.26 25.67 -31.46
C ARG A 81 -1.93 24.78 -30.41
N ALA A 82 -1.24 23.73 -30.00
CA ALA A 82 -1.59 22.91 -28.86
C ALA A 82 -0.66 23.16 -27.67
N ARG A 83 -1.20 23.12 -26.44
CA ARG A 83 -0.44 23.30 -25.19
C ARG A 83 -0.86 22.27 -24.17
N ALA A 84 0.12 21.75 -23.44
CA ALA A 84 -0.12 20.91 -22.27
C ALA A 84 0.91 21.22 -21.18
N THR A 85 0.52 21.04 -19.94
CA THR A 85 1.42 21.10 -18.80
C THR A 85 1.10 19.92 -17.89
N PHE A 86 2.11 19.26 -17.39
CA PHE A 86 1.96 18.22 -16.39
C PHE A 86 3.05 18.30 -15.34
N VAL A 87 2.74 17.82 -14.16
CA VAL A 87 3.63 17.75 -13.00
C VAL A 87 4.14 16.35 -12.86
N VAL A 88 5.43 16.20 -12.56
CA VAL A 88 6.10 14.91 -12.37
C VAL A 88 6.84 14.97 -11.05
N ALA A 89 6.69 13.93 -10.22
CA ALA A 89 7.51 13.71 -9.05
C ALA A 89 8.64 12.74 -9.40
N LEU A 90 9.88 13.10 -9.07
CA LEU A 90 11.09 12.36 -9.38
C LEU A 90 11.99 12.28 -8.15
N THR A 91 12.61 11.12 -7.92
CA THR A 91 13.80 11.01 -7.07
C THR A 91 15.07 11.27 -7.89
N PRO A 92 16.22 11.62 -7.28
CA PRO A 92 17.49 11.73 -8.00
C PRO A 92 17.87 10.43 -8.75
N ARG A 93 17.57 9.27 -8.14
CA ARG A 93 17.78 7.95 -8.73
C ARG A 93 16.92 7.71 -9.97
N ASP A 94 15.64 8.12 -9.91
CA ASP A 94 14.75 8.00 -11.05
C ASP A 94 15.06 9.05 -12.12
N ALA A 95 15.43 10.26 -11.73
CA ALA A 95 15.84 11.33 -12.64
C ALA A 95 17.08 10.97 -13.44
N ALA A 96 18.08 10.35 -12.83
CA ALA A 96 19.29 9.85 -13.53
C ALA A 96 18.96 8.85 -14.64
N ARG A 97 17.82 8.16 -14.52
CA ARG A 97 17.35 7.15 -15.44
C ARG A 97 16.17 7.61 -16.29
N ALA A 98 15.51 8.74 -15.93
CA ALA A 98 14.34 9.26 -16.63
C ALA A 98 14.74 9.75 -18.02
N ARG A 99 14.19 9.10 -19.01
CA ARG A 99 14.36 9.47 -20.43
C ARG A 99 13.00 9.79 -20.98
N PHE A 100 12.70 11.08 -21.11
CA PHE A 100 11.51 11.50 -21.82
C PHE A 100 11.72 11.25 -23.32
N ARG A 101 10.98 10.32 -23.88
CA ARG A 101 10.94 10.13 -25.33
C ARG A 101 9.83 11.02 -25.89
N VAL A 102 10.19 11.98 -26.68
CA VAL A 102 9.28 12.90 -27.37
C VAL A 102 9.23 12.52 -28.84
N ARG A 103 8.03 12.20 -29.32
CA ARG A 103 7.76 11.92 -30.73
C ARG A 103 6.75 12.93 -31.27
N THR A 104 7.04 13.50 -32.42
CA THR A 104 6.14 14.37 -33.18
C THR A 104 5.70 13.73 -34.47
N GLU A 105 4.43 13.92 -34.84
CA GLU A 105 3.82 13.45 -36.05
C GLU A 105 3.20 14.66 -36.79
N GLY A 106 3.25 14.67 -38.13
CA GLY A 106 2.81 15.78 -38.94
C GLY A 106 3.79 16.96 -38.99
N PRO A 107 3.53 17.93 -39.86
CA PRO A 107 4.36 19.14 -39.99
C PRO A 107 4.22 20.04 -38.75
N GLY A 108 5.27 20.82 -38.48
CA GLY A 108 5.23 21.80 -37.39
C GLY A 108 6.35 21.63 -36.37
N THR A 109 6.27 22.42 -35.30
CA THR A 109 7.29 22.47 -34.26
C THR A 109 6.71 22.05 -32.92
N ALA A 110 7.46 21.29 -32.13
CA ALA A 110 7.16 21.03 -30.73
C ALA A 110 8.29 21.52 -29.83
N VAL A 111 7.94 22.22 -28.77
CA VAL A 111 8.88 22.67 -27.74
C VAL A 111 8.45 22.07 -26.41
N VAL A 112 9.32 21.28 -25.83
CA VAL A 112 9.14 20.68 -24.51
C VAL A 112 10.12 21.34 -23.56
N ARG A 113 9.64 21.83 -22.42
CA ARG A 113 10.45 22.42 -21.37
C ARG A 113 10.16 21.76 -20.04
N ILE A 114 11.23 21.40 -19.34
CA ILE A 114 11.17 20.89 -17.97
C ILE A 114 11.71 21.97 -17.05
N ARG A 115 10.94 22.31 -16.02
CA ARG A 115 11.31 23.28 -14.99
C ARG A 115 11.29 22.62 -13.62
N ASN A 116 12.24 22.99 -12.77
CA ASN A 116 12.17 22.65 -11.35
C ASN A 116 11.05 23.49 -10.72
N ALA A 117 10.03 22.84 -10.18
CA ALA A 117 8.87 23.53 -9.60
C ALA A 117 9.09 23.92 -8.13
N ASN A 118 10.14 23.43 -7.49
CA ASN A 118 10.49 23.75 -6.10
C ASN A 118 11.42 24.96 -5.99
N ALA A 119 12.19 25.26 -7.05
CA ALA A 119 13.05 26.44 -7.06
C ALA A 119 12.23 27.73 -7.18
N GLN A 120 12.65 28.76 -6.46
CA GLN A 120 12.04 30.10 -6.50
C GLN A 120 13.08 31.13 -6.99
N PRO A 121 12.96 31.69 -8.22
CA PRO A 121 11.94 31.36 -9.23
C PRO A 121 12.18 30.00 -9.91
N ALA A 122 11.10 29.36 -10.39
CA ALA A 122 11.21 28.11 -11.12
C ALA A 122 12.06 28.27 -12.40
N HIS A 123 13.22 27.61 -12.43
CA HIS A 123 14.16 27.72 -13.54
C HIS A 123 14.15 26.51 -14.49
N PRO A 124 14.56 26.68 -15.75
CA PRO A 124 14.58 25.59 -16.70
C PRO A 124 15.68 24.56 -16.35
N VAL A 125 15.26 23.30 -16.25
CA VAL A 125 16.14 22.14 -16.01
C VAL A 125 16.61 21.54 -17.34
N ALA A 126 15.69 21.41 -18.31
CA ALA A 126 15.97 20.89 -19.63
C ALA A 126 14.95 21.44 -20.65
N SER A 127 15.36 21.50 -21.91
CA SER A 127 14.46 21.84 -23.03
C SER A 127 14.81 21.06 -24.27
N LEU A 128 13.79 20.79 -25.10
CA LEU A 128 13.91 20.14 -26.39
C LEU A 128 13.04 20.87 -27.42
N ARG A 129 13.57 21.14 -28.58
CA ARG A 129 12.84 21.67 -29.73
C ARG A 129 12.92 20.68 -30.88
N LEU A 130 11.78 20.32 -31.44
CA LEU A 130 11.62 19.49 -32.63
C LEU A 130 11.00 20.37 -33.72
N THR A 131 11.65 20.47 -34.86
CA THR A 131 11.21 21.30 -36.01
C THR A 131 10.70 20.47 -37.18
N ALA A 132 10.78 19.16 -37.06
CA ALA A 132 10.30 18.18 -38.05
C ALA A 132 9.74 16.94 -37.32
N PRO A 133 8.92 16.11 -37.99
CA PRO A 133 8.49 14.84 -37.45
C PRO A 133 9.66 13.95 -37.06
N GLY A 134 9.55 13.26 -35.93
CA GLY A 134 10.60 12.38 -35.46
C GLY A 134 10.56 12.12 -33.96
N THR A 135 11.54 11.36 -33.49
CA THR A 135 11.68 11.01 -32.08
C THR A 135 13.00 11.50 -31.52
N ARG A 136 12.96 12.15 -30.37
CA ARG A 136 14.14 12.57 -29.60
C ARG A 136 13.99 12.21 -28.13
N ARG A 137 15.12 12.15 -27.44
CA ARG A 137 15.19 11.92 -26.01
C ARG A 137 15.53 13.22 -25.29
N LEU A 138 14.84 13.50 -24.21
CA LEU A 138 15.12 14.60 -23.29
C LEU A 138 15.51 13.99 -21.92
N VAL A 139 16.71 14.29 -21.45
CA VAL A 139 17.24 13.83 -20.18
C VAL A 139 17.10 14.95 -19.15
N VAL A 140 16.75 14.61 -17.92
CA VAL A 140 16.68 15.53 -16.79
C VAL A 140 18.01 15.46 -16.04
N PRO A 141 18.84 16.53 -16.02
CA PRO A 141 20.07 16.55 -15.25
C PRO A 141 19.78 16.52 -13.75
N THR A 142 20.28 15.51 -13.04
CA THR A 142 20.06 15.32 -11.60
C THR A 142 20.55 16.47 -10.75
N ALA A 143 21.73 17.03 -11.07
CA ALA A 143 22.30 18.17 -10.35
C ALA A 143 21.36 19.39 -10.34
N ARG A 144 20.59 19.62 -11.42
CA ARG A 144 19.64 20.73 -11.49
C ARG A 144 18.31 20.46 -10.78
N LEU A 145 18.06 19.23 -10.33
CA LEU A 145 16.89 18.93 -9.49
C LEU A 145 17.14 19.32 -8.03
N ALA A 146 18.39 19.26 -7.60
CA ALA A 146 18.78 19.58 -6.22
C ALA A 146 18.61 21.06 -5.86
N ASP A 147 18.61 21.95 -6.84
CA ASP A 147 18.60 23.42 -6.67
C ASP A 147 17.32 23.98 -5.97
N GLY A 148 16.39 23.23 -5.53
CA GLY A 148 15.18 23.69 -4.83
C GLY A 148 14.84 22.89 -3.59
N GLY A 149 15.70 21.94 -3.24
CA GLY A 149 15.46 21.00 -2.16
C GLY A 149 14.36 19.98 -2.48
N PRO A 150 14.14 19.01 -1.59
CA PRO A 150 13.02 18.08 -1.68
C PRO A 150 11.69 18.80 -1.44
N VAL A 151 10.60 18.20 -1.88
CA VAL A 151 9.25 18.68 -1.59
C VAL A 151 8.95 18.43 -0.11
N PRO A 152 8.62 19.44 0.70
CA PRO A 152 8.24 19.25 2.10
C PRO A 152 7.04 18.30 2.26
N GLY A 153 6.99 17.54 3.36
CA GLY A 153 5.90 16.62 3.66
C GLY A 153 5.93 15.33 2.83
N THR A 154 7.08 15.04 2.19
CA THR A 154 7.29 13.78 1.46
C THR A 154 8.18 12.79 2.21
N GLU A 155 8.53 13.09 3.44
CA GLU A 155 9.27 12.22 4.35
C GLU A 155 8.41 11.01 4.74
N PRO A 156 9.00 9.85 5.06
CA PRO A 156 8.26 8.73 5.66
C PRO A 156 7.58 9.14 6.97
N LEU A 157 6.45 8.52 7.27
CA LEU A 157 5.83 8.63 8.59
C LEU A 157 6.64 7.81 9.63
N PRO A 158 6.46 8.08 10.93
CA PRO A 158 6.96 7.20 11.97
C PRO A 158 6.51 5.76 11.67
N PRO A 159 7.45 4.81 11.63
CA PRO A 159 7.14 3.44 11.24
C PRO A 159 6.24 2.76 12.27
N ARG A 160 5.26 1.97 11.77
CA ARG A 160 4.39 1.13 12.59
C ARG A 160 4.48 -0.31 12.14
N VAL A 161 4.41 -1.23 13.10
CA VAL A 161 4.35 -2.67 12.87
C VAL A 161 3.01 -3.16 13.35
N LEU A 162 2.19 -3.67 12.46
CA LEU A 162 0.85 -4.18 12.78
C LEU A 162 0.71 -5.61 12.26
N ALA A 163 -0.18 -6.40 12.86
CA ALA A 163 -0.46 -7.74 12.39
C ALA A 163 -1.96 -7.95 12.19
N PHE A 164 -2.33 -8.63 11.11
CA PHE A 164 -3.71 -9.06 10.90
C PHE A 164 -4.08 -10.12 11.93
N TYR A 165 -5.24 -9.94 12.55
CA TYR A 165 -5.74 -10.76 13.64
C TYR A 165 -7.15 -11.24 13.35
N TYR A 166 -7.39 -12.54 13.55
CA TYR A 166 -8.64 -13.22 13.24
C TYR A 166 -9.31 -13.74 14.51
N PRO A 167 -10.38 -13.07 14.98
CA PRO A 167 -11.06 -13.43 16.23
C PRO A 167 -12.23 -14.39 15.99
N TRP A 168 -12.04 -15.47 15.24
CA TRP A 168 -13.13 -16.35 14.81
C TRP A 168 -13.02 -17.81 15.28
N TYR A 169 -11.95 -18.16 16.02
CA TYR A 169 -11.70 -19.53 16.46
C TYR A 169 -12.54 -19.91 17.66
N GLN A 170 -12.99 -21.17 17.65
CA GLN A 170 -13.68 -21.86 18.75
C GLN A 170 -12.94 -23.16 19.07
N VAL A 171 -13.18 -23.73 20.27
CA VAL A 171 -12.49 -24.94 20.70
C VAL A 171 -12.69 -26.13 19.72
N GLY A 172 -13.88 -26.22 19.07
CA GLY A 172 -14.19 -27.25 18.08
C GLY A 172 -13.33 -27.21 16.82
N ASP A 173 -12.89 -26.01 16.41
CA ASP A 173 -12.09 -25.82 15.21
C ASP A 173 -10.76 -26.61 15.27
N TRP A 174 -10.18 -26.67 16.46
CA TRP A 174 -8.93 -27.40 16.71
C TRP A 174 -9.10 -28.92 16.71
N ALA A 175 -10.35 -29.40 16.78
CA ALA A 175 -10.70 -30.82 16.66
C ALA A 175 -11.01 -31.27 15.23
N GLY A 176 -10.85 -30.36 14.24
CA GLY A 176 -11.02 -30.66 12.82
C GLY A 176 -12.30 -30.10 12.20
N GLU A 177 -13.01 -29.19 12.88
CA GLU A 177 -14.15 -28.46 12.29
C GLU A 177 -13.69 -27.43 11.25
N MET A 178 -12.50 -26.84 11.47
CA MET A 178 -11.81 -26.02 10.47
C MET A 178 -10.70 -26.79 9.74
N PRO A 179 -10.45 -26.51 8.46
CA PRO A 179 -9.37 -27.12 7.71
C PRO A 179 -8.00 -26.50 8.07
N ILE A 180 -7.49 -26.83 9.25
CA ILE A 180 -6.14 -26.44 9.70
C ILE A 180 -5.20 -27.60 9.39
N ALA A 181 -4.04 -27.30 8.78
CA ALA A 181 -3.05 -28.33 8.47
C ALA A 181 -2.49 -28.95 9.75
N ALA A 182 -2.32 -30.26 9.76
CA ALA A 182 -1.92 -31.03 10.96
C ALA A 182 -0.53 -30.62 11.49
N ASP A 183 0.39 -30.22 10.63
CA ASP A 183 1.72 -29.72 10.95
C ASP A 183 1.71 -28.25 11.43
N ASN A 184 0.62 -27.52 11.13
CA ASN A 184 0.42 -26.14 11.57
C ASN A 184 -0.46 -26.02 12.83
N MET A 185 -0.75 -27.09 13.55
CA MET A 185 -1.64 -27.03 14.70
C MET A 185 -1.09 -26.15 15.83
N ASN A 186 -2.02 -25.42 16.48
CA ASN A 186 -1.72 -24.69 17.70
C ASN A 186 -1.46 -25.64 18.87
N PRO A 187 -0.34 -25.53 19.59
CA PRO A 187 -0.08 -26.36 20.77
C PRO A 187 -1.03 -26.03 21.93
N THR A 188 -1.71 -24.90 21.89
CA THR A 188 -2.65 -24.44 22.93
C THR A 188 -3.95 -24.00 22.27
N PRO A 189 -4.83 -24.93 21.88
CA PRO A 189 -6.15 -24.62 21.33
C PRO A 189 -6.94 -23.66 22.21
N TYR A 190 -7.67 -22.73 21.60
CA TYR A 190 -8.37 -21.68 22.31
C TYR A 190 -9.71 -21.33 21.67
N ASP A 191 -10.54 -20.64 22.43
CA ASP A 191 -11.65 -19.82 21.95
C ASP A 191 -11.19 -18.37 21.81
N SER A 192 -11.56 -17.69 20.73
CA SER A 192 -11.19 -16.30 20.50
C SER A 192 -11.78 -15.32 21.51
N ALA A 193 -12.82 -15.71 22.24
CA ALA A 193 -13.39 -14.96 23.35
C ALA A 193 -12.70 -15.23 24.69
N ASP A 194 -11.79 -16.21 24.77
CA ASP A 194 -11.10 -16.57 26.02
C ASP A 194 -10.12 -15.46 26.43
N PRO A 195 -10.34 -14.83 27.60
CA PRO A 195 -9.47 -13.77 28.12
C PRO A 195 -7.99 -14.17 28.22
N ASP A 196 -7.71 -15.41 28.63
CA ASP A 196 -6.33 -15.89 28.78
C ASP A 196 -5.65 -16.07 27.41
N ALA A 197 -6.41 -16.46 26.38
CA ALA A 197 -5.92 -16.49 25.01
C ALA A 197 -5.62 -15.10 24.46
N ILE A 198 -6.53 -14.16 24.69
CA ILE A 198 -6.37 -12.75 24.27
C ILE A 198 -5.14 -12.12 24.93
N ASP A 199 -4.99 -12.27 26.23
CA ASP A 199 -3.84 -11.77 26.98
C ASP A 199 -2.52 -12.35 26.48
N ARG A 200 -2.50 -13.64 26.21
CA ARG A 200 -1.34 -14.35 25.63
C ARG A 200 -0.98 -13.79 24.27
N HIS A 201 -1.97 -13.58 23.38
CA HIS A 201 -1.74 -13.02 22.05
C HIS A 201 -1.18 -11.58 22.11
N ILE A 202 -1.75 -10.73 22.96
CA ILE A 202 -1.26 -9.37 23.17
C ILE A 202 0.17 -9.38 23.72
N GLN A 203 0.46 -10.25 24.71
CA GLN A 203 1.80 -10.39 25.25
C GLN A 203 2.81 -10.86 24.21
N GLN A 204 2.46 -11.86 23.41
CA GLN A 204 3.29 -12.37 22.33
C GLN A 204 3.54 -11.29 21.25
N ALA A 205 2.49 -10.57 20.83
CA ALA A 205 2.60 -9.50 19.85
C ALA A 205 3.47 -8.35 20.36
N THR A 206 3.24 -7.89 21.59
CA THR A 206 4.05 -6.83 22.23
C THR A 206 5.51 -7.25 22.36
N GLY A 207 5.76 -8.49 22.82
CA GLY A 207 7.11 -9.05 22.95
C GLY A 207 7.83 -9.17 21.59
N ALA A 208 7.11 -9.37 20.51
CA ALA A 208 7.62 -9.37 19.14
C ALA A 208 7.76 -7.97 18.54
N GLY A 209 7.42 -6.90 19.28
CA GLY A 209 7.51 -5.52 18.79
C GLY A 209 6.40 -5.16 17.82
N ILE A 210 5.24 -5.78 17.91
CA ILE A 210 4.02 -5.39 17.17
C ILE A 210 3.31 -4.29 17.94
N ASP A 211 2.91 -3.21 17.26
CA ASP A 211 2.27 -2.03 17.87
C ASP A 211 0.75 -2.19 18.02
N GLY A 212 0.17 -3.18 17.33
CA GLY A 212 -1.28 -3.41 17.37
C GLY A 212 -1.78 -4.43 16.37
N PHE A 213 -3.07 -4.72 16.46
CA PHE A 213 -3.77 -5.65 15.58
C PHE A 213 -4.65 -4.94 14.56
N ILE A 214 -4.71 -5.51 13.35
CA ILE A 214 -5.70 -5.23 12.33
C ILE A 214 -6.70 -6.37 12.38
N VAL A 215 -7.88 -6.11 12.98
CA VAL A 215 -8.80 -7.17 13.41
C VAL A 215 -9.87 -7.39 12.35
N SER A 216 -9.96 -8.62 11.83
CA SER A 216 -10.99 -9.02 10.87
C SER A 216 -12.38 -8.79 11.43
N TRP A 217 -13.21 -8.02 10.71
CA TRP A 217 -14.55 -7.61 11.12
C TRP A 217 -15.58 -7.80 10.00
N TRP A 218 -16.64 -8.56 10.32
CA TRP A 218 -17.67 -9.01 9.38
C TRP A 218 -19.02 -8.33 9.56
N GLY A 219 -19.08 -7.25 10.34
CA GLY A 219 -20.29 -6.54 10.67
C GLY A 219 -20.74 -6.76 12.10
N ARG A 220 -21.64 -5.90 12.56
CA ARG A 220 -22.22 -5.94 13.90
C ARG A 220 -23.10 -7.17 14.12
N ASP A 221 -23.42 -7.41 15.38
CA ASP A 221 -24.33 -8.49 15.81
C ASP A 221 -23.85 -9.91 15.41
N THR A 222 -22.53 -10.07 15.20
CA THR A 222 -21.89 -11.37 14.96
C THR A 222 -21.13 -11.83 16.20
N SER A 223 -20.86 -13.14 16.30
CA SER A 223 -19.94 -13.64 17.35
C SER A 223 -18.55 -13.04 17.21
N TRP A 224 -18.13 -12.73 15.99
CA TRP A 224 -16.83 -12.10 15.71
C TRP A 224 -16.78 -10.67 16.19
N ASP A 225 -17.89 -9.91 16.09
CA ASP A 225 -18.01 -8.57 16.66
C ASP A 225 -17.91 -8.60 18.18
N ALA A 226 -18.57 -9.56 18.83
CA ALA A 226 -18.45 -9.77 20.27
C ALA A 226 -17.02 -10.11 20.70
N ASN A 227 -16.27 -10.86 19.88
CA ASN A 227 -14.86 -11.17 20.13
C ASN A 227 -13.95 -9.95 19.94
N VAL A 228 -14.31 -8.99 19.07
CA VAL A 228 -13.61 -7.70 18.98
C VAL A 228 -13.80 -6.92 20.28
N VAL A 229 -15.01 -6.87 20.83
CA VAL A 229 -15.27 -6.24 22.14
C VAL A 229 -14.43 -6.90 23.25
N ALA A 230 -14.39 -8.24 23.30
CA ALA A 230 -13.59 -8.97 24.27
C ALA A 230 -12.09 -8.66 24.15
N LEU A 231 -11.57 -8.53 22.92
CA LEU A 231 -10.19 -8.10 22.67
C LEU A 231 -9.96 -6.66 23.17
N GLU A 232 -10.87 -5.74 22.84
CA GLU A 232 -10.75 -4.32 23.17
C GLU A 232 -10.66 -4.08 24.68
N GLU A 233 -11.45 -4.79 25.48
CA GLU A 233 -11.44 -4.72 26.94
C GLU A 233 -10.10 -5.13 27.58
N ARG A 234 -9.24 -5.81 26.83
CA ARG A 234 -7.97 -6.36 27.29
C ARG A 234 -6.73 -5.62 26.77
N ILE A 235 -6.90 -4.71 25.84
CA ILE A 235 -5.77 -3.98 25.23
C ILE A 235 -5.11 -3.05 26.28
N PRO A 236 -3.81 -3.21 26.53
CA PRO A 236 -3.10 -2.35 27.47
C PRO A 236 -2.71 -1.00 26.81
N PRO A 237 -2.41 0.03 27.61
CA PRO A 237 -1.83 1.27 27.10
C PRO A 237 -0.59 1.02 26.24
N GLY A 238 -0.55 1.66 25.06
CA GLY A 238 0.57 1.53 24.12
C GLY A 238 0.39 0.44 23.05
N PHE A 239 -0.61 -0.43 23.19
CA PHE A 239 -1.03 -1.34 22.12
C PHE A 239 -2.32 -0.82 21.48
N THR A 240 -2.53 -1.03 20.19
CA THR A 240 -3.67 -0.49 19.47
C THR A 240 -4.40 -1.56 18.65
N PHE A 241 -5.61 -1.25 18.21
CA PHE A 241 -6.31 -2.05 17.21
C PHE A 241 -7.00 -1.17 16.17
N ALA A 242 -7.25 -1.73 14.99
CA ALA A 242 -8.09 -1.15 13.96
C ALA A 242 -8.90 -2.27 13.31
N LEU A 243 -10.08 -1.96 12.82
CA LEU A 243 -10.90 -2.95 12.12
C LEU A 243 -10.40 -3.19 10.70
N TYR A 244 -10.50 -4.43 10.25
CA TYR A 244 -10.32 -4.89 8.88
C TYR A 244 -11.67 -5.27 8.30
N LEU A 245 -12.25 -4.40 7.50
CA LEU A 245 -13.56 -4.58 6.91
C LEU A 245 -13.52 -5.66 5.84
N GLU A 246 -14.20 -6.76 6.08
CA GLU A 246 -14.26 -7.92 5.17
C GLU A 246 -15.34 -7.71 4.12
N MET A 247 -14.97 -7.23 2.92
CA MET A 247 -15.94 -6.83 1.88
C MET A 247 -16.85 -7.96 1.36
N PHE A 248 -16.52 -9.21 1.67
CA PHE A 248 -17.37 -10.36 1.35
C PHE A 248 -18.40 -10.69 2.44
N SER A 249 -18.48 -9.89 3.49
CA SER A 249 -19.48 -10.08 4.53
C SER A 249 -20.90 -9.94 3.97
N PRO A 250 -21.81 -10.85 4.36
CA PRO A 250 -23.23 -10.74 4.02
C PRO A 250 -23.93 -9.50 4.63
N ALA A 251 -23.27 -8.81 5.56
CA ALA A 251 -23.76 -7.54 6.11
C ALA A 251 -23.65 -6.38 5.11
N PHE A 252 -22.75 -6.45 4.12
CA PHE A 252 -22.46 -5.36 3.18
C PHE A 252 -23.07 -5.61 1.80
N ARG A 253 -24.41 -5.54 1.69
CA ARG A 253 -25.16 -5.87 0.47
C ARG A 253 -25.30 -4.70 -0.51
N ASN A 254 -25.18 -3.47 -0.02
CA ASN A 254 -25.34 -2.23 -0.79
C ASN A 254 -24.67 -1.05 -0.07
N GLU A 255 -24.66 0.13 -0.69
CA GLU A 255 -24.03 1.34 -0.15
C GLU A 255 -24.63 1.76 1.21
N ALA A 256 -25.95 1.64 1.39
CA ALA A 256 -26.60 2.05 2.63
C ALA A 256 -26.25 1.10 3.79
N ASP A 257 -26.18 -0.20 3.51
CA ASP A 257 -25.72 -1.19 4.49
C ASP A 257 -24.27 -0.90 4.90
N LEU A 258 -23.40 -0.67 3.92
CA LEU A 258 -21.97 -0.40 4.17
C LEU A 258 -21.77 0.87 5.01
N VAL A 259 -22.49 1.96 4.71
CA VAL A 259 -22.45 3.19 5.50
C VAL A 259 -22.92 2.93 6.93
N ARG A 260 -24.06 2.24 7.11
CA ARG A 260 -24.63 1.96 8.43
C ARG A 260 -23.71 1.09 9.29
N GLU A 261 -23.06 0.07 8.69
CA GLU A 261 -22.14 -0.81 9.41
C GLU A 261 -20.86 -0.08 9.81
N ILE A 262 -20.28 0.73 8.93
CA ILE A 262 -19.08 1.51 9.25
C ILE A 262 -19.37 2.60 10.28
N ASP A 263 -20.54 3.28 10.18
CA ASP A 263 -21.02 4.25 11.16
C ASP A 263 -21.10 3.63 12.55
N HIS A 264 -21.79 2.48 12.67
CA HIS A 264 -21.85 1.72 13.91
C HIS A 264 -20.47 1.29 14.44
N ALA A 265 -19.58 0.83 13.55
CA ALA A 265 -18.24 0.43 13.94
C ALA A 265 -17.45 1.58 14.57
N PHE A 266 -17.61 2.81 14.08
CA PHE A 266 -16.95 3.98 14.66
C PHE A 266 -17.62 4.49 15.92
N ASP A 267 -18.93 4.39 16.03
CA ASP A 267 -19.66 4.73 17.26
C ASP A 267 -19.33 3.77 18.41
N THR A 268 -19.07 2.51 18.10
CA THR A 268 -18.81 1.45 19.08
C THR A 268 -17.29 1.32 19.32
N HIS A 269 -16.57 0.79 18.37
CA HIS A 269 -15.13 0.47 18.50
C HIS A 269 -14.23 1.68 18.29
N GLY A 270 -14.58 2.55 17.34
CA GLY A 270 -13.82 3.75 17.03
C GLY A 270 -13.78 4.77 18.16
N ALA A 271 -14.68 4.68 19.13
CA ALA A 271 -14.69 5.52 20.33
C ALA A 271 -13.60 5.14 21.36
N SER A 272 -13.07 3.92 21.28
CA SER A 272 -12.04 3.42 22.19
C SER A 272 -10.76 4.25 22.12
N GLU A 273 -10.13 4.48 23.29
CA GLU A 273 -8.81 5.11 23.37
C GLU A 273 -7.70 4.25 22.75
N HIS A 274 -7.93 2.94 22.64
CA HIS A 274 -7.01 1.98 22.04
C HIS A 274 -7.20 1.84 20.51
N TYR A 275 -8.24 2.48 19.94
CA TYR A 275 -8.45 2.44 18.50
C TYR A 275 -7.34 3.20 17.77
N LEU A 276 -6.73 2.56 16.78
CA LEU A 276 -5.62 3.14 16.01
C LEU A 276 -6.03 4.45 15.34
N ARG A 277 -5.26 5.51 15.59
CA ARG A 277 -5.44 6.82 14.96
C ARG A 277 -4.14 7.29 14.31
N ILE A 278 -4.28 7.94 13.17
CA ILE A 278 -3.19 8.63 12.47
C ILE A 278 -3.64 10.07 12.20
N GLY A 279 -2.89 11.04 12.72
CA GLY A 279 -3.29 12.44 12.64
C GLY A 279 -4.64 12.76 13.32
N GLY A 280 -5.02 11.99 14.34
CA GLY A 280 -6.31 12.11 15.06
C GLY A 280 -7.48 11.38 14.39
N ARG A 281 -7.36 10.95 13.13
CA ARG A 281 -8.41 10.21 12.39
C ARG A 281 -8.35 8.72 12.72
N PRO A 282 -9.48 8.05 13.02
CA PRO A 282 -9.53 6.61 13.22
C PRO A 282 -9.21 5.88 11.91
N VAL A 283 -8.43 4.80 11.99
CA VAL A 283 -7.99 4.04 10.82
C VAL A 283 -8.93 2.88 10.53
N LEU A 284 -9.36 2.74 9.28
CA LEU A 284 -10.10 1.59 8.78
C LEU A 284 -9.30 0.89 7.69
N TYR A 285 -8.99 -0.38 7.88
CA TYR A 285 -8.46 -1.21 6.81
C TYR A 285 -9.60 -1.90 6.06
N VAL A 286 -9.43 -2.13 4.76
CA VAL A 286 -10.48 -2.74 3.94
C VAL A 286 -9.91 -3.86 3.11
N PHE A 287 -10.37 -5.09 3.35
CA PHE A 287 -10.06 -6.25 2.53
C PHE A 287 -10.78 -6.17 1.19
N SER A 288 -10.08 -6.51 0.13
CA SER A 288 -10.63 -6.59 -1.22
C SER A 288 -11.45 -5.34 -1.63
N SER A 289 -10.93 -4.15 -1.33
CA SER A 289 -11.64 -2.87 -1.46
C SER A 289 -12.21 -2.60 -2.87
N HIS A 290 -11.75 -3.33 -3.87
CA HIS A 290 -12.21 -3.28 -5.25
C HIS A 290 -13.39 -4.23 -5.57
N ASN A 291 -13.76 -5.12 -4.64
CA ASN A 291 -14.84 -6.11 -4.78
C ASN A 291 -16.05 -5.71 -3.91
N VAL A 292 -16.62 -4.55 -4.16
CA VAL A 292 -17.75 -4.03 -3.38
C VAL A 292 -19.03 -4.76 -3.74
N PHE A 293 -19.75 -5.30 -2.75
CA PHE A 293 -21.04 -6.01 -2.87
C PHE A 293 -20.97 -7.28 -3.73
N GLN A 294 -19.89 -8.02 -3.65
CA GLN A 294 -19.70 -9.28 -4.37
C GLN A 294 -19.65 -10.47 -3.41
N GLU A 295 -20.03 -11.62 -3.92
CA GLU A 295 -19.93 -12.88 -3.17
C GLU A 295 -18.47 -13.37 -3.09
N VAL A 296 -18.17 -14.14 -2.04
CA VAL A 296 -16.87 -14.79 -1.85
C VAL A 296 -16.49 -15.60 -3.10
N GLY A 297 -15.24 -15.46 -3.52
CA GLY A 297 -14.72 -16.17 -4.69
C GLY A 297 -15.00 -15.47 -6.04
N THR A 298 -15.68 -14.34 -6.05
CA THR A 298 -15.84 -13.54 -7.26
C THR A 298 -14.51 -12.98 -7.73
N VAL A 299 -14.12 -13.31 -8.97
CA VAL A 299 -12.89 -12.80 -9.58
C VAL A 299 -13.19 -11.54 -10.37
N GLY A 300 -12.53 -10.44 -10.03
CA GLY A 300 -12.65 -9.20 -10.78
C GLY A 300 -12.75 -7.96 -9.90
N ARG A 301 -13.26 -6.88 -10.50
CA ARG A 301 -13.52 -5.63 -9.78
C ARG A 301 -14.97 -5.22 -10.01
N THR A 302 -15.62 -4.75 -8.97
CA THR A 302 -16.91 -4.09 -9.12
C THR A 302 -16.74 -2.88 -10.04
N PRO A 303 -17.52 -2.77 -11.12
CA PRO A 303 -17.47 -1.58 -11.96
C PRO A 303 -17.67 -0.31 -11.14
N ARG A 304 -16.83 0.70 -11.35
CA ARG A 304 -16.92 2.01 -10.66
C ARG A 304 -16.83 1.94 -9.12
N TYR A 305 -16.18 0.91 -8.55
CA TYR A 305 -16.01 0.77 -7.10
C TYR A 305 -15.43 2.04 -6.44
N GLN A 306 -14.54 2.76 -7.10
CA GLN A 306 -13.98 4.02 -6.61
C GLN A 306 -15.04 5.13 -6.44
N GLU A 307 -16.07 5.15 -7.28
CA GLU A 307 -17.19 6.10 -7.14
C GLU A 307 -18.13 5.69 -6.01
N ILE A 308 -18.32 4.38 -5.82
CA ILE A 308 -19.07 3.83 -4.68
C ILE A 308 -18.39 4.26 -3.38
N TRP A 309 -17.10 4.01 -3.25
CA TRP A 309 -16.35 4.42 -2.05
C TRP A 309 -16.42 5.92 -1.78
N ARG A 310 -16.32 6.78 -2.80
CA ARG A 310 -16.46 8.22 -2.58
C ARG A 310 -17.83 8.57 -2.00
N ARG A 311 -18.93 7.95 -2.49
CA ARG A 311 -20.26 8.19 -1.93
C ARG A 311 -20.40 7.68 -0.49
N VAL A 312 -19.81 6.53 -0.19
CA VAL A 312 -19.77 5.98 1.18
C VAL A 312 -19.02 6.92 2.11
N LEU A 313 -17.82 7.36 1.74
CA LEU A 313 -17.02 8.28 2.54
C LEU A 313 -17.70 9.65 2.71
N ASP A 314 -18.31 10.18 1.66
CA ASP A 314 -19.10 11.41 1.73
C ASP A 314 -20.33 11.27 2.65
N ALA A 315 -20.94 10.07 2.72
CA ALA A 315 -22.06 9.79 3.63
C ALA A 315 -21.60 9.73 5.08
N LEU A 316 -20.50 9.03 5.36
CA LEU A 316 -19.89 8.95 6.70
C LEU A 316 -19.47 10.34 7.21
N ALA A 317 -18.90 11.17 6.35
CA ALA A 317 -18.53 12.54 6.71
C ALA A 317 -19.76 13.39 7.11
N ARG A 318 -20.91 13.18 6.48
CA ARG A 318 -22.17 13.84 6.88
C ARG A 318 -22.71 13.36 8.23
N GLN A 319 -22.34 12.15 8.66
CA GLN A 319 -22.67 11.59 9.98
C GLN A 319 -21.66 12.00 11.06
N GLY A 320 -20.57 12.68 10.68
CA GLY A 320 -19.55 13.15 11.62
C GLY A 320 -18.31 12.26 11.70
N HIS A 321 -18.25 11.20 10.89
CA HIS A 321 -17.08 10.32 10.82
C HIS A 321 -16.15 10.71 9.68
N ASP A 322 -14.86 10.84 9.98
CA ASP A 322 -13.79 11.08 9.01
C ASP A 322 -12.70 9.99 9.17
N PRO A 323 -13.00 8.74 8.76
CA PRO A 323 -12.01 7.67 8.84
C PRO A 323 -10.84 7.89 7.90
N LEU A 324 -9.64 7.46 8.34
CA LEU A 324 -8.49 7.28 7.46
C LEU A 324 -8.55 5.88 6.88
N VAL A 325 -8.90 5.76 5.60
CA VAL A 325 -9.14 4.46 4.97
C VAL A 325 -7.89 3.96 4.24
N ILE A 326 -7.46 2.74 4.58
CA ILE A 326 -6.36 2.03 3.94
C ILE A 326 -6.96 0.82 3.20
N GLY A 327 -7.09 0.95 1.89
CA GLY A 327 -7.71 -0.07 1.04
C GLY A 327 -6.71 -1.14 0.60
N GLU A 328 -7.18 -2.38 0.50
CA GLU A 328 -6.43 -3.39 -0.22
C GLU A 328 -6.56 -3.17 -1.73
N GLY A 329 -5.42 -3.04 -2.39
CA GLY A 329 -5.32 -2.91 -3.84
C GLY A 329 -4.63 -4.10 -4.48
N ARG A 330 -4.67 -4.12 -5.81
CA ARG A 330 -3.80 -5.01 -6.57
C ARG A 330 -2.39 -4.42 -6.65
N PRO A 331 -1.37 -5.24 -6.88
CA PRO A 331 -0.01 -4.75 -7.10
C PRO A 331 0.03 -3.63 -8.13
N PHE A 332 0.70 -2.53 -7.79
CA PHE A 332 0.91 -1.37 -8.65
C PHE A 332 -0.35 -0.55 -9.01
N ASP A 333 -1.47 -0.73 -8.35
CA ASP A 333 -2.69 0.08 -8.54
C ASP A 333 -2.61 1.42 -7.81
N VAL A 334 -1.80 2.32 -8.34
CA VAL A 334 -1.60 3.66 -7.76
C VAL A 334 -2.83 4.57 -7.86
N GLU A 335 -3.79 4.24 -8.74
CA GLU A 335 -4.99 5.04 -8.97
C GLU A 335 -5.93 5.07 -7.75
N ASP A 336 -5.87 4.04 -6.92
CA ASP A 336 -6.69 3.89 -5.72
C ASP A 336 -6.29 4.88 -4.61
N PHE A 337 -5.07 5.41 -4.62
CA PHE A 337 -4.72 6.57 -3.80
C PHE A 337 -5.57 7.83 -4.09
N GLY A 338 -6.28 7.87 -5.20
CA GLY A 338 -7.26 8.93 -5.50
C GLY A 338 -8.57 8.80 -4.73
N VAL A 339 -8.76 7.70 -4.00
CA VAL A 339 -9.96 7.43 -3.18
C VAL A 339 -9.56 7.22 -1.73
N PHE A 340 -8.58 6.34 -1.49
CA PHE A 340 -8.16 5.95 -0.15
C PHE A 340 -6.98 6.82 0.36
N ASP A 341 -6.89 6.94 1.67
CA ASP A 341 -5.77 7.63 2.34
C ASP A 341 -4.51 6.79 2.36
N GLY A 342 -4.64 5.48 2.23
CA GLY A 342 -3.55 4.54 2.13
C GLY A 342 -3.92 3.30 1.35
N MET A 343 -2.91 2.51 1.05
CA MET A 343 -3.05 1.24 0.36
C MET A 343 -2.15 0.18 0.99
N HIS A 344 -2.61 -1.06 0.94
CA HIS A 344 -1.81 -2.26 1.17
C HIS A 344 -2.16 -3.33 0.14
N VAL A 345 -1.48 -4.45 0.19
CA VAL A 345 -1.83 -5.66 -0.55
C VAL A 345 -1.81 -6.80 0.46
N TYR A 346 -2.96 -7.45 0.66
CA TYR A 346 -3.02 -8.69 1.43
C TYR A 346 -2.62 -9.85 0.53
N GLY A 347 -1.71 -10.68 0.94
CA GLY A 347 -1.55 -11.92 0.24
C GLY A 347 -0.22 -12.23 -0.37
N THR A 348 -0.33 -13.33 -0.97
CA THR A 348 0.56 -14.33 -1.50
C THR A 348 1.12 -13.93 -2.84
N GLU A 349 1.79 -12.83 -2.92
CA GLU A 349 2.37 -12.45 -4.19
C GLU A 349 3.76 -13.05 -4.39
N ASP A 350 4.09 -13.21 -5.66
CA ASP A 350 5.42 -13.63 -6.08
C ASP A 350 6.49 -12.79 -5.34
N PRO A 351 7.32 -13.40 -4.49
CA PRO A 351 8.38 -12.71 -3.78
C PRO A 351 9.31 -11.91 -4.69
N ALA A 352 9.41 -12.28 -5.96
CA ALA A 352 10.25 -11.58 -6.93
C ALA A 352 9.74 -10.16 -7.27
N ILE A 353 8.44 -9.90 -7.18
CA ILE A 353 7.87 -8.57 -7.46
C ILE A 353 7.78 -7.68 -6.23
N THR A 354 7.83 -8.25 -5.03
CA THR A 354 7.64 -7.54 -3.75
C THR A 354 8.57 -6.32 -3.59
N PRO A 355 9.90 -6.39 -3.85
CA PRO A 355 10.77 -5.24 -3.71
C PRO A 355 10.44 -4.10 -4.68
N ALA A 356 10.08 -4.41 -5.92
CA ALA A 356 9.71 -3.41 -6.92
C ALA A 356 8.37 -2.75 -6.57
N ARG A 357 7.40 -3.54 -6.09
CA ARG A 357 6.10 -3.06 -5.64
C ARG A 357 6.25 -2.12 -4.44
N ASN A 358 6.88 -2.56 -3.37
CA ASN A 358 7.04 -1.77 -2.15
C ASN A 358 7.73 -0.45 -2.45
N ARG A 359 8.82 -0.46 -3.22
CA ARG A 359 9.50 0.77 -3.63
C ARG A 359 8.58 1.70 -4.42
N GLN A 360 7.84 1.20 -5.40
CA GLN A 360 6.94 2.02 -6.22
C GLN A 360 5.79 2.59 -5.39
N MET A 361 5.13 1.77 -4.60
CA MET A 361 3.95 2.18 -3.84
C MET A 361 4.32 3.17 -2.73
N ALA A 362 5.42 2.93 -1.98
CA ALA A 362 5.90 3.85 -0.96
C ALA A 362 6.30 5.21 -1.55
N LEU A 363 7.03 5.23 -2.69
CA LEU A 363 7.34 6.48 -3.37
C LEU A 363 6.09 7.21 -3.87
N THR A 364 5.10 6.48 -4.40
CA THR A 364 3.85 7.07 -4.87
C THR A 364 3.06 7.67 -3.72
N ALA A 365 2.94 6.97 -2.60
CA ALA A 365 2.25 7.45 -1.41
C ALA A 365 2.88 8.77 -0.91
N ARG A 366 4.19 8.79 -0.74
CA ARG A 366 4.95 9.97 -0.31
C ARG A 366 4.84 11.14 -1.28
N ALA A 367 4.87 10.87 -2.59
CA ALA A 367 4.84 11.90 -3.63
C ALA A 367 3.42 12.39 -3.98
N TRP A 368 2.37 11.76 -3.46
CA TRP A 368 1.00 12.02 -3.91
C TRP A 368 0.61 13.47 -3.79
N ALA A 369 0.76 14.05 -2.59
CA ALA A 369 0.42 15.43 -2.33
C ALA A 369 1.20 16.43 -3.22
N ALA A 370 2.47 16.15 -3.48
CA ALA A 370 3.32 17.00 -4.33
C ALA A 370 2.81 17.10 -5.77
N VAL A 371 2.06 16.11 -6.24
CA VAL A 371 1.56 16.02 -7.63
C VAL A 371 0.08 16.32 -7.72
N HIS A 372 -0.73 15.78 -6.80
CA HIS A 372 -2.19 15.86 -6.86
C HIS A 372 -2.79 16.93 -5.94
N GLY A 373 -2.02 17.42 -4.96
CA GLY A 373 -2.53 18.24 -3.85
C GLY A 373 -3.22 17.37 -2.79
N GLY A 374 -3.69 18.00 -1.70
CA GLY A 374 -4.24 17.31 -0.54
C GLY A 374 -3.15 16.65 0.30
N ASP A 375 -3.51 15.61 1.05
CA ASP A 375 -2.61 14.94 1.97
C ASP A 375 -1.74 13.90 1.27
N ARG A 376 -0.57 13.63 1.85
CA ARG A 376 0.24 12.48 1.46
C ARG A 376 -0.55 11.19 1.75
N LYS A 377 -0.18 10.13 1.05
CA LYS A 377 -0.80 8.82 1.24
C LYS A 377 0.09 7.89 2.08
N ILE A 378 -0.49 6.78 2.54
CA ILE A 378 0.17 5.77 3.37
C ILE A 378 0.39 4.51 2.53
N TRP A 379 1.56 3.91 2.67
CA TRP A 379 1.84 2.59 2.13
C TRP A 379 2.11 1.60 3.27
N GLY A 380 1.25 0.58 3.38
CA GLY A 380 1.45 -0.59 4.21
C GLY A 380 2.09 -1.71 3.39
N ALA A 381 3.31 -2.11 3.75
CA ALA A 381 4.00 -3.22 3.13
C ALA A 381 3.62 -4.52 3.84
N SER A 382 2.93 -5.42 3.16
CA SER A 382 2.58 -6.74 3.70
C SER A 382 3.79 -7.65 3.75
N ILE A 383 3.85 -8.42 4.81
CA ILE A 383 4.96 -9.31 5.16
C ILE A 383 4.36 -10.66 5.54
N ILE A 384 4.66 -11.69 4.76
CA ILE A 384 4.10 -13.03 4.91
C ILE A 384 5.21 -14.03 5.26
N PRO A 385 5.04 -14.89 6.29
CA PRO A 385 6.02 -15.91 6.63
C PRO A 385 6.07 -17.07 5.63
N GLY A 386 4.95 -17.40 5.06
CA GLY A 386 4.65 -18.43 4.11
C GLY A 386 3.15 -18.50 3.87
N TYR A 387 2.72 -19.37 2.97
CA TYR A 387 1.30 -19.59 2.67
C TYR A 387 1.08 -21.04 2.22
N ASP A 388 0.04 -21.66 2.73
CA ASP A 388 -0.40 -22.98 2.28
C ASP A 388 -1.90 -23.15 2.49
N ASP A 389 -2.67 -23.16 1.42
CA ASP A 389 -4.12 -23.43 1.45
C ASP A 389 -4.49 -24.73 0.70
N ARG A 390 -3.50 -25.56 0.38
CA ARG A 390 -3.70 -26.81 -0.39
C ARG A 390 -4.65 -27.80 0.30
N HIS A 391 -4.79 -27.68 1.60
CA HIS A 391 -5.68 -28.53 2.43
C HIS A 391 -7.10 -27.95 2.56
N ILE A 392 -7.36 -26.71 2.08
CA ILE A 392 -8.69 -26.09 2.17
C ILE A 392 -9.57 -26.60 1.02
N PRO A 393 -10.70 -27.29 1.31
CA PRO A 393 -11.57 -27.80 0.27
C PRO A 393 -12.19 -26.69 -0.59
N GLY A 394 -12.26 -26.93 -1.90
CA GLY A 394 -12.94 -26.01 -2.84
C GLY A 394 -12.15 -24.79 -3.28
N ARG A 395 -10.97 -24.54 -2.74
CA ARG A 395 -10.06 -23.50 -3.22
C ARG A 395 -9.18 -24.00 -4.36
N LYS A 396 -8.74 -23.09 -5.24
CA LYS A 396 -7.60 -23.35 -6.10
C LYS A 396 -6.35 -23.27 -5.24
N PRO A 397 -5.64 -24.39 -5.06
CA PRO A 397 -4.53 -24.45 -4.10
C PRO A 397 -3.37 -23.54 -4.51
N ASP A 398 -2.81 -22.86 -3.52
CA ASP A 398 -1.58 -22.07 -3.66
C ASP A 398 -0.60 -22.41 -2.54
N TYR A 399 0.70 -22.20 -2.79
CA TYR A 399 1.75 -22.59 -1.85
C TYR A 399 3.01 -21.74 -2.00
N PHE A 400 3.37 -21.06 -0.93
CA PHE A 400 4.65 -20.37 -0.78
C PHE A 400 5.36 -20.88 0.48
N PRO A 401 6.41 -21.69 0.33
CA PRO A 401 7.09 -22.28 1.49
C PRO A 401 7.76 -21.20 2.34
N ARG A 402 7.78 -21.39 3.64
CA ARG A 402 8.40 -20.50 4.62
C ARG A 402 9.93 -20.39 4.44
N LEU A 403 10.56 -21.37 3.78
CA LEU A 403 12.00 -21.42 3.50
C LEU A 403 12.86 -21.17 4.75
N ASP A 404 12.48 -21.80 5.84
CA ASP A 404 13.17 -21.66 7.12
C ASP A 404 13.32 -20.17 7.56
N GLY A 405 12.30 -19.35 7.33
CA GLY A 405 12.27 -17.92 7.67
C GLY A 405 12.84 -16.99 6.60
N THR A 406 13.59 -17.49 5.60
CA THR A 406 14.26 -16.67 4.58
C THR A 406 13.24 -15.85 3.75
N LEU A 407 12.07 -16.42 3.44
CA LEU A 407 11.00 -15.68 2.77
C LEU A 407 10.56 -14.47 3.62
N TYR A 408 10.30 -14.69 4.89
CA TYR A 408 9.88 -13.66 5.83
C TYR A 408 10.90 -12.53 5.97
N GLU A 409 12.18 -12.89 6.16
CA GLU A 409 13.28 -11.94 6.24
C GLU A 409 13.42 -11.10 4.96
N SER A 410 13.24 -11.70 3.78
CA SER A 410 13.34 -11.00 2.50
C SER A 410 12.25 -9.95 2.31
N GLN A 411 11.03 -10.23 2.80
CA GLN A 411 9.92 -9.29 2.73
C GLN A 411 10.09 -8.13 3.72
N TRP A 412 10.57 -8.39 4.92
CA TRP A 412 10.97 -7.36 5.87
C TRP A 412 12.07 -6.45 5.31
N ALA A 413 13.09 -7.04 4.70
CA ALA A 413 14.16 -6.28 4.05
C ALA A 413 13.60 -5.37 2.93
N SER A 414 12.63 -5.86 2.16
CA SER A 414 11.95 -5.08 1.13
C SER A 414 11.12 -3.93 1.71
N ALA A 415 10.37 -4.16 2.78
CA ALA A 415 9.59 -3.13 3.47
C ALA A 415 10.50 -2.04 4.04
N THR A 416 11.59 -2.43 4.70
CA THR A 416 12.61 -1.53 5.26
C THR A 416 13.27 -0.69 4.17
N ALA A 417 13.78 -1.31 3.11
CA ALA A 417 14.47 -0.62 2.01
C ALA A 417 13.56 0.30 1.19
N SER A 418 12.24 0.10 1.22
CA SER A 418 11.28 0.97 0.56
C SER A 418 10.85 2.18 1.40
N HIS A 419 11.18 2.21 2.68
CA HIS A 419 10.65 3.15 3.66
C HIS A 419 9.10 3.16 3.65
N ALA A 420 8.49 1.97 3.66
CA ALA A 420 7.06 1.82 3.78
C ALA A 420 6.57 2.37 5.13
N ASP A 421 5.48 3.10 5.20
CA ASP A 421 5.01 3.73 6.44
C ASP A 421 4.62 2.69 7.50
N GLN A 422 4.16 1.52 7.06
CA GLN A 422 3.73 0.43 7.91
C GLN A 422 4.32 -0.90 7.41
N ALA A 423 4.67 -1.77 8.35
CA ALA A 423 4.92 -3.19 8.14
C ALA A 423 3.68 -3.95 8.61
N LEU A 424 3.01 -4.65 7.71
CA LEU A 424 1.75 -5.33 7.97
C LEU A 424 1.98 -6.84 7.90
N ILE A 425 2.02 -7.50 9.04
CA ILE A 425 2.26 -8.94 9.15
C ILE A 425 1.00 -9.70 8.78
N VAL A 426 1.07 -10.49 7.75
CA VAL A 426 0.02 -11.40 7.28
C VAL A 426 0.46 -12.83 7.63
N SER A 427 0.01 -13.36 8.74
CA SER A 427 -0.89 -12.86 9.77
C SER A 427 -0.34 -13.13 11.18
N PHE A 428 -1.03 -12.62 12.24
CA PHE A 428 -0.77 -13.11 13.59
C PHE A 428 -1.27 -14.55 13.74
N ASN A 429 -2.55 -14.82 13.37
CA ASN A 429 -3.23 -16.08 13.66
C ASN A 429 -4.18 -16.59 12.55
N GLU A 430 -3.88 -16.41 11.26
CA GLU A 430 -4.64 -17.07 10.19
C GLU A 430 -4.10 -18.50 9.97
N TRP A 431 -4.72 -19.42 10.67
CA TRP A 431 -4.28 -20.83 10.73
C TRP A 431 -4.64 -21.63 9.49
N MET A 432 -5.78 -21.34 8.86
CA MET A 432 -6.23 -22.07 7.67
C MET A 432 -5.30 -21.84 6.48
N GLU A 433 -4.79 -20.62 6.32
CA GLU A 433 -3.88 -20.27 5.24
C GLU A 433 -2.40 -20.49 5.59
N THR A 434 -2.13 -21.00 6.78
CA THR A 434 -0.77 -21.28 7.28
C THR A 434 0.12 -20.02 7.24
N THR A 435 -0.48 -18.82 7.44
CA THR A 435 0.25 -17.56 7.44
C THR A 435 0.59 -17.06 8.85
N ASN A 436 0.13 -17.76 9.86
CA ASN A 436 0.28 -17.40 11.27
C ASN A 436 1.75 -17.27 11.71
N ILE A 437 2.04 -16.25 12.53
CA ILE A 437 3.28 -16.14 13.32
C ILE A 437 3.06 -16.52 14.77
N GLU A 438 1.80 -16.68 15.20
CA GLU A 438 1.46 -17.29 16.49
C GLU A 438 2.16 -18.65 16.58
N PRO A 439 2.72 -19.01 17.76
CA PRO A 439 3.46 -20.27 17.92
C PRO A 439 2.66 -21.49 17.53
N ASN A 440 3.25 -22.37 16.74
CA ASN A 440 2.67 -23.62 16.28
C ASN A 440 3.55 -24.84 16.59
N ALA A 441 3.04 -26.04 16.30
CA ALA A 441 3.73 -27.28 16.59
C ALA A 441 5.03 -27.44 15.78
N GLU A 442 5.09 -26.93 14.56
CA GLU A 442 6.24 -27.08 13.65
C GLU A 442 7.37 -26.09 13.96
N TRP A 443 7.03 -24.80 14.16
CA TRP A 443 8.01 -23.71 14.22
C TRP A 443 8.21 -23.15 15.65
N GLY A 444 7.37 -23.56 16.62
CA GLY A 444 7.38 -22.96 17.95
C GLY A 444 7.21 -21.44 17.90
N ASP A 445 8.01 -20.72 18.67
CA ASP A 445 8.02 -19.26 18.78
C ASP A 445 8.96 -18.56 17.78
N ARG A 446 9.51 -19.29 16.83
CA ARG A 446 10.54 -18.79 15.89
C ARG A 446 10.14 -17.51 15.18
N TYR A 447 8.90 -17.43 14.67
CA TYR A 447 8.46 -16.26 13.92
C TYR A 447 8.21 -15.03 14.80
N LEU A 448 7.83 -15.20 16.05
CA LEU A 448 7.80 -14.10 17.02
C LEU A 448 9.21 -13.59 17.30
N GLY A 449 10.19 -14.47 17.48
CA GLY A 449 11.59 -14.11 17.67
C GLY A 449 12.18 -13.37 16.46
N LEU A 450 11.91 -13.84 15.24
CA LEU A 450 12.31 -13.15 14.00
C LEU A 450 11.63 -11.78 13.90
N THR A 451 10.34 -11.70 14.20
CA THR A 451 9.58 -10.44 14.17
C THR A 451 10.19 -9.41 15.10
N ALA A 452 10.55 -9.77 16.34
CA ALA A 452 11.16 -8.85 17.30
C ALA A 452 12.43 -8.16 16.74
N VAL A 453 13.32 -8.95 16.13
CA VAL A 453 14.56 -8.44 15.52
C VAL A 453 14.27 -7.57 14.30
N LEU A 454 13.37 -8.01 13.43
CA LEU A 454 13.10 -7.38 12.15
C LEU A 454 12.25 -6.11 12.31
N ALA A 455 11.32 -6.09 13.28
CA ALA A 455 10.56 -4.90 13.65
C ALA A 455 11.45 -3.79 14.20
N ALA A 456 12.43 -4.13 15.05
CA ALA A 456 13.42 -3.16 15.53
C ALA A 456 14.20 -2.54 14.35
N ARG A 457 14.71 -3.35 13.43
CA ARG A 457 15.43 -2.87 12.22
C ARG A 457 14.53 -2.01 11.31
N PHE A 458 13.25 -2.35 11.22
CA PHE A 458 12.30 -1.56 10.44
C PHE A 458 12.06 -0.19 11.07
N ARG A 459 12.12 -0.05 12.38
CA ARG A 459 12.00 1.25 13.07
C ARG A 459 13.25 2.11 12.95
N ASP A 460 14.42 1.50 12.93
CA ASP A 460 15.73 2.18 12.89
C ASP A 460 16.13 2.66 11.47
N ARG A 461 15.26 2.51 10.44
CA ARG A 461 15.54 2.85 9.04
C ARG A 461 15.53 4.35 8.73
#